data_ecddd9c1fddb4aca714293a61723e161
#
_entry.id   ecddd9c1fddb4aca714293a61723e161
#
_cell.length_a   1.000
_cell.length_b   1.000
_cell.length_c   1.000
_cell.angle_alpha   90.00
_cell.angle_beta   90.00
_cell.angle_gamma   90.00
#
_symmetry.space_group_name_H-M   'P 1'
#
loop_
_entity.id
_entity.type
_entity.pdbx_description
1 polymer ?
#
loop_
_entity_poly.entity_id
_entity_poly.type
_entity_poly.pdbx_seq_one_letter_code
_entity_poly.pdbx_strand_id
1 'polypeptide(L)'
;TLPGEPVRVRIEASSRRPWRSARAQLPNGVTPNQVVMVDGAEPLGPLGWRMLLRATRHARTFVPTLPRPGRLPTLTECRTEPTLLRSLVEELAPADVIALAPSLEGIFHRHGGDIRLCFRELYDVYAGRRSFEC
;
A
#
# COMPACT_ATOMS: atom_id res chain seq x y z
N THR A 1 16.64 -7.57 -17.31
CA THR A 1 15.26 -8.00 -17.02
C THR A 1 14.87 -9.01 -18.08
N LEU A 2 14.47 -10.20 -17.68
CA LEU A 2 14.02 -11.26 -18.58
C LEU A 2 12.79 -10.80 -19.37
N PRO A 3 12.63 -11.22 -20.64
CA PRO A 3 11.44 -10.88 -21.42
C PRO A 3 10.19 -11.42 -20.71
N GLY A 4 9.27 -10.52 -20.31
CA GLY A 4 8.02 -10.86 -19.61
C GLY A 4 7.99 -10.55 -18.11
N GLU A 5 9.12 -10.24 -17.49
CA GLU A 5 9.13 -9.86 -16.08
C GLU A 5 8.63 -8.41 -15.88
N PRO A 6 7.68 -8.16 -14.94
CA PRO A 6 7.15 -6.83 -14.73
C PRO A 6 8.22 -5.89 -14.15
N VAL A 7 8.30 -4.69 -14.67
CA VAL A 7 9.08 -3.60 -14.06
C VAL A 7 8.32 -3.09 -12.85
N ARG A 8 8.88 -3.27 -11.67
CA ARG A 8 8.29 -2.81 -10.42
C ARG A 8 8.99 -1.54 -9.97
N VAL A 9 8.22 -0.51 -9.69
CA VAL A 9 8.68 0.79 -9.18
C VAL A 9 7.97 1.04 -7.86
N ARG A 10 8.72 1.32 -6.80
CA ARG A 10 8.16 1.68 -5.50
C ARG A 10 8.54 3.12 -5.16
N ILE A 11 7.55 3.93 -4.83
CA ILE A 11 7.73 5.31 -4.40
C ILE A 11 7.33 5.41 -2.94
N GLU A 12 8.28 5.75 -2.09
CA GLU A 12 8.00 5.95 -0.67
C GLU A 12 7.31 7.29 -0.43
N ALA A 13 6.30 7.30 0.44
CA ALA A 13 5.56 8.51 0.81
C ALA A 13 6.46 9.59 1.41
N SER A 14 7.55 9.20 2.10
CA SER A 14 8.56 10.08 2.69
C SER A 14 9.57 10.64 1.70
N SER A 15 9.53 10.22 0.43
CA SER A 15 10.53 10.62 -0.57
C SER A 15 10.47 12.13 -0.85
N ARG A 16 11.57 12.83 -0.60
CA ARG A 16 11.69 14.26 -0.93
C ARG A 16 11.73 14.56 -2.43
N ARG A 17 12.02 13.54 -3.24
CA ARG A 17 12.14 13.64 -4.71
C ARG A 17 11.50 12.43 -5.37
N PRO A 18 10.16 12.26 -5.25
CA PRO A 18 9.46 11.05 -5.66
C PRO A 18 9.65 10.70 -7.14
N TRP A 19 9.70 11.70 -8.02
CA TRP A 19 9.99 11.47 -9.43
C TRP A 19 11.40 10.93 -9.68
N ARG A 20 12.42 11.45 -8.99
CA ARG A 20 13.79 10.97 -9.16
C ARG A 20 13.94 9.53 -8.67
N SER A 21 13.27 9.21 -7.56
CA SER A 21 13.20 7.85 -7.03
C SER A 21 12.53 6.89 -8.03
N ALA A 22 11.38 7.27 -8.57
CA ALA A 22 10.71 6.48 -9.59
C ALA A 22 11.55 6.32 -10.86
N ARG A 23 12.18 7.41 -11.34
CA ARG A 23 12.98 7.38 -12.57
C ARG A 23 14.21 6.49 -12.47
N ALA A 24 14.84 6.43 -11.30
CA ALA A 24 16.01 5.58 -11.06
C ALA A 24 15.68 4.07 -11.13
N GLN A 25 14.44 3.69 -10.87
CA GLN A 25 13.96 2.31 -10.91
C GLN A 25 13.42 1.91 -12.30
N LEU A 26 13.12 2.89 -13.15
CA LEU A 26 12.69 2.62 -14.52
C LEU A 26 13.90 2.31 -15.41
N PRO A 27 13.79 1.33 -16.33
CA PRO A 27 14.83 1.10 -17.33
C PRO A 27 15.01 2.34 -18.23
N ASN A 28 16.16 2.44 -18.89
CA ASN A 28 16.46 3.54 -19.81
C ASN A 28 15.53 3.63 -21.03
N GLY A 29 14.72 2.61 -21.27
CA GLY A 29 13.64 2.59 -22.24
C GLY A 29 12.64 1.51 -21.85
N VAL A 30 11.39 1.90 -21.69
CA VAL A 30 10.29 0.95 -21.47
C VAL A 30 9.84 0.45 -22.83
N THR A 31 9.80 -0.89 -22.99
CA THR A 31 9.47 -1.51 -24.27
C THR A 31 7.99 -1.92 -24.33
N PRO A 32 7.44 -2.11 -25.57
CA PRO A 32 6.04 -2.50 -25.76
C PRO A 32 5.62 -3.85 -25.14
N ASN A 33 6.58 -4.67 -24.77
CA ASN A 33 6.31 -5.98 -24.14
C ASN A 33 6.39 -5.96 -22.61
N GLN A 34 6.70 -4.81 -22.03
CA GLN A 34 6.85 -4.69 -20.58
C GLN A 34 5.56 -4.24 -19.90
N VAL A 35 5.28 -4.85 -18.75
CA VAL A 35 4.29 -4.39 -17.77
C VAL A 35 5.02 -3.54 -16.75
N VAL A 36 4.53 -2.32 -16.49
CA VAL A 36 5.10 -1.44 -15.47
C VAL A 36 4.10 -1.31 -14.32
N MET A 37 4.50 -1.72 -13.15
CA MET A 37 3.73 -1.60 -11.91
C MET A 37 4.39 -0.54 -11.03
N VAL A 38 3.61 0.44 -10.57
CA VAL A 38 4.10 1.53 -9.71
C VAL A 38 3.33 1.51 -8.40
N ASP A 39 4.02 1.19 -7.32
CA ASP A 39 3.46 1.23 -5.98
C ASP A 39 3.76 2.57 -5.30
N GLY A 40 2.72 3.17 -4.71
CA GLY A 40 2.83 4.43 -3.98
C GLY A 40 3.02 5.65 -4.89
N ALA A 41 2.17 5.83 -5.89
CA ALA A 41 2.28 6.97 -6.84
C ALA A 41 1.66 8.29 -6.32
N GLU A 42 1.10 8.33 -5.13
CA GLU A 42 0.45 9.50 -4.53
C GLU A 42 1.38 10.70 -4.30
N PRO A 43 2.67 10.57 -3.91
CA PRO A 43 3.54 11.72 -3.71
C PRO A 43 3.91 12.43 -4.99
N LEU A 44 3.62 11.84 -6.15
CA LEU A 44 3.85 12.48 -7.43
C LEU A 44 2.84 13.60 -7.64
N GLY A 45 3.32 14.84 -7.61
CA GLY A 45 2.54 16.00 -8.05
C GLY A 45 2.19 15.92 -9.55
N PRO A 46 1.40 16.88 -10.08
CA PRO A 46 0.95 16.86 -11.47
C PRO A 46 2.09 16.72 -12.49
N LEU A 47 3.20 17.42 -12.27
CA LEU A 47 4.37 17.35 -13.15
C LEU A 47 5.04 15.97 -13.08
N GLY A 48 5.29 15.46 -11.88
CA GLY A 48 5.89 14.12 -11.69
C GLY A 48 5.01 13.02 -12.31
N TRP A 49 3.70 13.15 -12.18
CA TRP A 49 2.74 12.25 -12.81
C TRP A 49 2.83 12.29 -14.35
N ARG A 50 2.86 13.49 -14.96
CA ARG A 50 3.05 13.64 -16.41
C ARG A 50 4.36 13.02 -16.89
N MET A 51 5.44 13.22 -16.12
CA MET A 51 6.74 12.63 -16.43
C MET A 51 6.71 11.10 -16.34
N LEU A 52 6.01 10.54 -15.36
CA LEU A 52 5.82 9.09 -15.22
C LEU A 52 5.04 8.53 -16.42
N LEU A 53 3.91 9.12 -16.79
CA LEU A 53 3.12 8.72 -17.95
C LEU A 53 3.94 8.79 -19.24
N ARG A 54 4.76 9.84 -19.41
CA ARG A 54 5.64 9.96 -20.58
C ARG A 54 6.73 8.88 -20.60
N ALA A 55 7.30 8.56 -19.43
CA ALA A 55 8.34 7.54 -19.32
C ALA A 55 7.81 6.12 -19.57
N THR A 56 6.55 5.88 -19.24
CA THR A 56 5.89 4.56 -19.40
C THR A 56 4.98 4.46 -20.63
N ARG A 57 4.96 5.46 -21.51
CA ARG A 57 4.04 5.54 -22.65
C ARG A 57 4.14 4.36 -23.63
N HIS A 58 5.28 3.69 -23.68
CA HIS A 58 5.52 2.55 -24.54
C HIS A 58 5.31 1.20 -23.84
N ALA A 59 4.96 1.21 -22.54
CA ALA A 59 4.62 -0.01 -21.84
C ALA A 59 3.40 -0.69 -22.48
N ARG A 60 3.40 -2.02 -22.49
CA ARG A 60 2.20 -2.80 -22.84
C ARG A 60 1.06 -2.51 -21.87
N THR A 61 1.40 -2.39 -20.58
CA THR A 61 0.46 -2.15 -19.51
C THR A 61 1.13 -1.30 -18.44
N PHE A 62 0.40 -0.31 -17.92
CA PHE A 62 0.83 0.53 -16.82
C PHE A 62 -0.20 0.46 -15.69
N VAL A 63 0.21 -0.01 -14.52
CA VAL A 63 -0.65 -0.22 -13.36
C VAL A 63 -0.08 0.52 -12.15
N PRO A 64 -0.57 1.71 -11.81
CA PRO A 64 -0.23 2.38 -10.57
C PRO A 64 -1.19 1.97 -9.44
N THR A 65 -0.68 1.89 -8.21
CA THR A 65 -1.51 1.89 -7.01
C THR A 65 -1.70 3.32 -6.50
N LEU A 66 -2.92 3.67 -6.16
CA LEU A 66 -3.31 4.99 -5.67
C LEU A 66 -4.33 4.83 -4.54
N PRO A 67 -4.28 5.67 -3.49
CA PRO A 67 -5.24 5.59 -2.38
C PRO A 67 -6.64 6.09 -2.75
N ARG A 68 -6.76 6.80 -3.88
CA ARG A 68 -8.03 7.36 -4.39
C ARG A 68 -8.12 7.19 -5.90
N PRO A 69 -9.31 6.87 -6.44
CA PRO A 69 -9.55 6.80 -7.87
C PRO A 69 -9.43 8.20 -8.54
N GLY A 70 -9.41 8.25 -9.86
CA GLY A 70 -9.61 9.46 -10.64
C GLY A 70 -8.45 9.91 -11.54
N ARG A 71 -7.22 9.38 -11.38
CA ARG A 71 -6.12 9.69 -12.32
C ARG A 71 -6.11 8.81 -13.56
N LEU A 72 -6.61 7.58 -13.41
CA LEU A 72 -6.78 6.58 -14.49
C LEU A 72 -8.06 5.79 -14.23
N PRO A 73 -8.60 5.08 -15.23
CA PRO A 73 -9.66 4.10 -15.00
C PRO A 73 -9.25 3.09 -13.93
N THR A 74 -10.13 2.85 -12.97
CA THR A 74 -9.87 1.92 -11.88
C THR A 74 -10.00 0.48 -12.38
N LEU A 75 -8.94 -0.30 -12.28
CA LEU A 75 -8.94 -1.71 -12.63
C LEU A 75 -9.59 -2.55 -11.53
N THR A 76 -9.22 -2.28 -10.29
CA THR A 76 -9.77 -2.94 -9.10
C THR A 76 -9.64 -2.02 -7.90
N GLU A 77 -10.57 -2.18 -6.97
CA GLU A 77 -10.57 -1.43 -5.71
C GLU A 77 -10.40 -2.43 -4.55
N CYS A 78 -9.33 -2.27 -3.79
CA CYS A 78 -9.13 -3.07 -2.58
C CYS A 78 -10.01 -2.50 -1.46
N ARG A 79 -11.00 -3.27 -1.03
CA ARG A 79 -11.84 -2.93 0.12
C ARG A 79 -11.42 -3.78 1.31
N THR A 80 -11.37 -3.14 2.46
CA THR A 80 -11.16 -3.81 3.73
C THR A 80 -12.51 -3.99 4.42
N GLU A 81 -12.65 -5.10 5.14
CA GLU A 81 -13.86 -5.44 5.90
C GLU A 81 -13.49 -5.85 7.32
N PRO A 82 -14.40 -5.73 8.31
CA PRO A 82 -14.14 -6.16 9.69
C PRO A 82 -13.75 -7.65 9.79
N THR A 83 -14.30 -8.48 8.92
CA THR A 83 -13.98 -9.91 8.81
C THR A 83 -12.53 -10.15 8.43
N LEU A 84 -11.96 -9.33 7.52
CA LEU A 84 -10.55 -9.39 7.17
C LEU A 84 -9.66 -9.04 8.37
N LEU A 85 -9.99 -7.96 9.11
CA LEU A 85 -9.25 -7.61 10.31
C LEU A 85 -9.27 -8.77 11.32
N ARG A 86 -10.43 -9.38 11.55
CA ARG A 86 -10.59 -10.52 12.45
C ARG A 86 -9.68 -11.69 12.03
N SER A 87 -9.75 -12.12 10.78
CA SER A 87 -8.93 -13.23 10.27
C SER A 87 -7.43 -12.96 10.42
N LEU A 88 -6.99 -11.74 10.14
CA LEU A 88 -5.58 -11.36 10.29
C LEU A 88 -5.14 -11.33 11.76
N VAL A 89 -6.00 -10.88 12.67
CA VAL A 89 -5.72 -10.88 14.12
C VAL A 89 -5.65 -12.32 14.64
N GLU A 90 -6.58 -13.19 14.24
CA GLU A 90 -6.58 -14.61 14.60
C GLU A 90 -5.33 -15.35 14.10
N GLU A 91 -4.79 -14.97 12.95
CA GLU A 91 -3.57 -15.56 12.39
C GLU A 91 -2.29 -15.05 13.08
N LEU A 92 -2.25 -13.78 13.46
CA LEU A 92 -1.02 -13.11 13.89
C LEU A 92 -0.92 -12.94 15.41
N ALA A 93 -2.03 -12.93 16.13
CA ALA A 93 -2.05 -12.66 17.55
C ALA A 93 -2.26 -13.95 18.38
N PRO A 94 -1.59 -14.07 19.55
CA PRO A 94 -1.88 -15.11 20.52
C PRO A 94 -3.35 -15.04 21.00
N ALA A 95 -3.92 -16.19 21.40
CA ALA A 95 -5.33 -16.29 21.78
C ALA A 95 -5.73 -15.41 22.97
N ASP A 96 -4.80 -15.16 23.90
CA ASP A 96 -4.98 -14.25 25.04
C ASP A 96 -5.12 -12.77 24.60
N VAL A 97 -4.44 -12.38 23.53
CA VAL A 97 -4.58 -11.03 22.94
C VAL A 97 -5.95 -10.84 22.29
N ILE A 98 -6.45 -11.86 21.63
CA ILE A 98 -7.78 -11.84 20.99
C ILE A 98 -8.88 -11.70 22.05
N ALA A 99 -8.75 -12.40 23.16
CA ALA A 99 -9.72 -12.35 24.27
C ALA A 99 -9.75 -10.99 25.00
N LEU A 100 -8.67 -10.22 24.90
CA LEU A 100 -8.50 -8.93 25.57
C LEU A 100 -8.78 -7.73 24.66
N ALA A 101 -8.89 -7.97 23.35
CA ALA A 101 -9.12 -6.88 22.40
C ALA A 101 -10.50 -6.29 22.61
N PRO A 102 -10.62 -4.95 22.72
CA PRO A 102 -11.92 -4.30 22.55
C PRO A 102 -12.49 -4.72 21.20
N SER A 103 -13.81 -4.63 21.01
CA SER A 103 -14.47 -5.05 19.76
C SER A 103 -13.63 -4.69 18.54
N LEU A 104 -13.12 -5.70 17.82
CA LEU A 104 -12.34 -5.51 16.59
C LEU A 104 -13.11 -4.69 15.55
N GLU A 105 -14.43 -4.87 15.54
CA GLU A 105 -15.33 -4.11 14.69
C GLU A 105 -15.34 -2.61 15.10
N GLY A 106 -15.35 -2.32 16.39
CA GLY A 106 -15.24 -0.95 16.88
C GLY A 106 -13.91 -0.28 16.52
N ILE A 107 -12.79 -1.02 16.60
CA ILE A 107 -11.48 -0.54 16.15
C ILE A 107 -11.52 -0.26 14.64
N PHE A 108 -12.04 -1.20 13.86
CA PHE A 108 -12.14 -1.06 12.41
C PHE A 108 -12.90 0.20 12.00
N HIS A 109 -14.06 0.45 12.62
CA HIS A 109 -14.86 1.63 12.32
C HIS A 109 -14.20 2.95 12.77
N ARG A 110 -13.53 2.97 13.93
CA ARG A 110 -12.78 4.16 14.38
C ARG A 110 -11.68 4.58 13.40
N HIS A 111 -11.03 3.60 12.77
CA HIS A 111 -9.97 3.85 11.80
C HIS A 111 -10.44 3.86 10.34
N GLY A 112 -11.76 3.90 10.10
CA GLY A 112 -12.31 4.00 8.76
C GLY A 112 -11.89 2.84 7.84
N GLY A 113 -11.62 1.65 8.41
CA GLY A 113 -11.19 0.47 7.67
C GLY A 113 -9.68 0.40 7.37
N ASP A 114 -8.86 1.30 7.90
CA ASP A 114 -7.40 1.22 7.76
C ASP A 114 -6.84 0.13 8.68
N ILE A 115 -6.57 -1.05 8.10
CA ILE A 115 -6.05 -2.23 8.79
C ILE A 115 -4.73 -1.94 9.53
N ARG A 116 -3.87 -1.09 8.96
CA ARG A 116 -2.58 -0.72 9.56
C ARG A 116 -2.78 0.06 10.86
N LEU A 117 -3.71 1.01 10.86
CA LEU A 117 -4.04 1.77 12.06
C LEU A 117 -4.74 0.90 13.10
N CYS A 118 -5.58 -0.06 12.68
CA CYS A 118 -6.17 -1.04 13.57
C CYS A 118 -5.10 -1.87 14.30
N PHE A 119 -4.13 -2.40 13.57
CA PHE A 119 -3.02 -3.15 14.17
C PHE A 119 -2.17 -2.29 15.12
N ARG A 120 -1.94 -1.03 14.78
CA ARG A 120 -1.21 -0.12 15.66
C ARG A 120 -1.93 0.07 16.99
N GLU A 121 -3.24 0.31 16.98
CA GLU A 121 -4.04 0.41 18.21
C GLU A 121 -4.00 -0.89 19.02
N LEU A 122 -4.15 -2.05 18.37
CA LEU A 122 -4.05 -3.35 19.01
C LEU A 122 -2.68 -3.57 19.65
N TYR A 123 -1.61 -3.19 18.95
CA TYR A 123 -0.25 -3.27 19.49
C TYR A 123 -0.07 -2.38 20.72
N ASP A 124 -0.57 -1.13 20.69
CA ASP A 124 -0.48 -0.20 21.83
C ASP A 124 -1.23 -0.75 23.06
N VAL A 125 -2.42 -1.32 22.85
CA VAL A 125 -3.19 -1.99 23.91
C VAL A 125 -2.41 -3.16 24.52
N TYR A 126 -1.80 -4.00 23.67
CA TYR A 126 -1.03 -5.15 24.11
C TYR A 126 0.28 -4.75 24.81
N ALA A 127 1.03 -3.79 24.27
CA ALA A 127 2.26 -3.30 24.86
C ALA A 127 2.01 -2.59 26.20
N GLY A 128 0.95 -1.79 26.31
CA GLY A 128 0.56 -1.12 27.54
C GLY A 128 0.21 -2.10 28.68
N ARG A 129 -0.38 -3.25 28.37
CA ARG A 129 -0.70 -4.27 29.37
C ARG A 129 0.53 -5.04 29.86
N ARG A 130 1.49 -5.32 28.97
CA ARG A 130 2.76 -5.96 29.40
C ARG A 130 3.60 -5.08 30.32
N SER A 131 3.42 -3.77 30.26
CA SER A 131 4.14 -2.85 31.15
C SER A 131 3.63 -2.87 32.60
N PHE A 132 2.48 -3.50 32.88
CA PHE A 132 1.91 -3.64 34.22
C PHE A 132 2.16 -5.01 34.87
N GLU A 133 2.74 -5.95 34.15
CA GLU A 133 3.03 -7.33 34.63
C GLU A 133 4.52 -7.56 35.00
N CYS A 134 5.35 -6.51 35.04
CA CYS A 134 6.75 -6.56 35.48
C CYS A 134 6.95 -6.00 36.87
#